data_119262a22d41a59e352c465ca020091d
#
_entry.id   119262a22d41a59e352c465ca020091d
#
_cell.length_a   1.000
_cell.length_b   1.000
_cell.length_c   1.000
_cell.angle_alpha   90.00
_cell.angle_beta   90.00
_cell.angle_gamma   90.00
#
_symmetry.space_group_name_H-M   'P 1'
#
loop_
_entity.id
_entity.type
_entity.pdbx_description
1 polymer ?
#
loop_
_entity_poly.entity_id
_entity_poly.type
_entity_poly.pdbx_seq_one_letter_code
_entity_poly.pdbx_strand_id
1 'polypeptide(L)'
;MKSKSCIYLQKAIYLAPNEIRACCQRFFVNGKIKGDVPLIKLINKRNVSFEEVINAKKNLLERINNETDVLCSGCPHLSLEEWGPVENEAINVISIEDHSLCNMKCTYCSEIYYGGVSPQYDLKILLENLPKIDADLHIAWGGGEPTIRKDFEDLFTYLTKNFKPRTQRIFTNALKYSKSLQEALDNKLVTITTSIDAGTEDTFKKIRGSSRLDLVLHNLHNYSRNNSELITIKYIFTENNYDFNEVQAFVNNLINFDLLNCNFLISTDFKSHVLSNNKVLGIIILYYLLTDKGVLAVNFDDHIYSRLRSIGSFIYNIKLNFKHHKEINYLIYKFSDLLDYHLDKNIVIWGTGEFAKYLITSSIKIKEKEIKIHGIVDTNIHKIGTLFMGMTIQSPDTLIESDSSILIASSNYYGEIVKKALHMGISPKRIAPNFIV
;
A
#
# COMPACT_ATOMS: atom_id res chain seq x y z
N MET A 1 -28.59 7.00 13.46
CA MET A 1 -29.04 5.66 12.94
C MET A 1 -27.85 5.00 12.26
N LYS A 2 -27.60 3.73 12.60
CA LYS A 2 -26.46 3.00 11.99
C LYS A 2 -26.76 2.67 10.54
N SER A 3 -25.76 2.84 9.67
CA SER A 3 -25.80 2.46 8.26
C SER A 3 -24.51 1.78 7.83
N LYS A 4 -24.55 0.98 6.74
CA LYS A 4 -23.36 0.40 6.13
C LYS A 4 -22.68 1.46 5.28
N SER A 5 -21.42 1.81 5.59
CA SER A 5 -20.58 2.69 4.78
C SER A 5 -19.10 2.37 5.00
N CYS A 6 -18.20 3.17 4.44
CA CYS A 6 -16.78 3.11 4.69
C CYS A 6 -16.13 4.49 4.57
N ILE A 7 -14.93 4.64 5.12
CA ILE A 7 -14.19 5.91 5.11
C ILE A 7 -13.94 6.42 3.68
N TYR A 8 -13.67 5.53 2.72
CA TYR A 8 -13.43 5.92 1.33
C TYR A 8 -14.66 6.51 0.67
N LEU A 9 -15.85 5.88 0.84
CA LEU A 9 -17.10 6.43 0.33
C LEU A 9 -17.40 7.78 0.95
N GLN A 10 -17.15 7.93 2.25
CA GLN A 10 -17.43 9.17 2.97
C GLN A 10 -16.46 10.28 2.55
N LYS A 11 -15.15 10.05 2.63
CA LYS A 11 -14.13 11.12 2.65
C LYS A 11 -13.14 11.11 1.49
N ALA A 12 -13.23 10.17 0.55
CA ALA A 12 -12.28 10.09 -0.54
C ALA A 12 -12.86 10.45 -1.90
N ILE A 13 -12.01 10.87 -2.83
CA ILE A 13 -12.32 11.02 -4.25
C ILE A 13 -11.16 10.45 -5.08
N TYR A 14 -11.47 9.58 -6.03
CA TYR A 14 -10.51 8.96 -6.93
C TYR A 14 -10.80 9.40 -8.36
N LEU A 15 -9.82 10.01 -8.98
CA LEU A 15 -9.92 10.73 -10.25
C LEU A 15 -9.21 9.92 -11.33
N ALA A 16 -9.95 9.06 -12.05
CA ALA A 16 -9.44 8.27 -13.17
C ALA A 16 -9.69 9.00 -14.51
N PRO A 17 -9.07 8.58 -15.64
CA PRO A 17 -9.15 9.35 -16.89
C PRO A 17 -10.57 9.59 -17.41
N ASN A 18 -11.42 8.60 -17.30
CA ASN A 18 -12.78 8.63 -17.84
C ASN A 18 -13.87 8.33 -16.80
N GLU A 19 -13.51 8.36 -15.53
CA GLU A 19 -14.48 8.15 -14.44
C GLU A 19 -13.99 8.77 -13.12
N ILE A 20 -14.93 9.11 -12.28
CA ILE A 20 -14.69 9.47 -10.89
C ILE A 20 -15.17 8.30 -10.03
N ARG A 21 -14.36 7.86 -9.09
CA ARG A 21 -14.60 6.67 -8.25
C ARG A 21 -14.77 7.03 -6.78
N ALA A 22 -15.50 6.19 -6.06
CA ALA A 22 -15.57 6.22 -4.61
C ALA A 22 -14.27 5.69 -3.97
N CYS A 23 -13.66 4.68 -4.59
CA CYS A 23 -12.41 4.07 -4.12
C CYS A 23 -11.69 3.36 -5.28
N CYS A 24 -10.40 3.05 -5.05
CA CYS A 24 -9.60 2.15 -5.88
C CYS A 24 -9.21 0.86 -5.12
N GLN A 25 -9.87 0.55 -4.02
CA GLN A 25 -9.61 -0.66 -3.24
C GLN A 25 -10.03 -1.90 -4.01
N ARG A 26 -9.16 -2.92 -4.02
CA ARG A 26 -9.39 -4.19 -4.69
C ARG A 26 -9.40 -5.32 -3.67
N PHE A 27 -10.35 -6.23 -3.83
CA PHE A 27 -10.52 -7.38 -2.95
C PHE A 27 -11.13 -8.55 -3.71
N PHE A 28 -11.09 -9.74 -3.12
CA PHE A 28 -11.67 -10.93 -3.74
C PHE A 28 -12.91 -11.39 -2.99
N VAL A 29 -13.99 -11.69 -3.75
CA VAL A 29 -15.19 -12.33 -3.23
C VAL A 29 -15.46 -13.56 -4.07
N ASN A 30 -15.50 -14.73 -3.45
CA ASN A 30 -15.69 -16.02 -4.13
C ASN A 30 -14.75 -16.19 -5.35
N GLY A 31 -13.47 -15.85 -5.18
CA GLY A 31 -12.45 -15.94 -6.23
C GLY A 31 -12.50 -14.88 -7.31
N LYS A 32 -13.49 -13.98 -7.30
CA LYS A 32 -13.63 -12.87 -8.26
C LYS A 32 -13.09 -11.58 -7.66
N ILE A 33 -12.31 -10.83 -8.45
CA ILE A 33 -11.85 -9.51 -8.06
C ILE A 33 -13.00 -8.52 -8.11
N LYS A 34 -13.07 -7.67 -7.08
CA LYS A 34 -13.97 -6.52 -6.96
C LYS A 34 -13.20 -5.28 -6.57
N GLY A 35 -13.86 -4.14 -6.58
CA GLY A 35 -13.28 -2.83 -6.25
C GLY A 35 -13.35 -1.87 -7.44
N ASP A 36 -12.52 -0.81 -7.39
CA ASP A 36 -12.52 0.24 -8.41
C ASP A 36 -13.95 0.78 -8.66
N VAL A 37 -14.62 1.22 -7.59
CA VAL A 37 -16.07 1.52 -7.60
C VAL A 37 -16.37 2.85 -8.27
N PRO A 38 -16.88 2.88 -9.52
CA PRO A 38 -17.19 4.11 -10.23
C PRO A 38 -18.45 4.79 -9.64
N LEU A 39 -18.37 6.10 -9.46
CA LEU A 39 -19.47 7.00 -9.16
C LEU A 39 -20.03 7.62 -10.45
N ILE A 40 -19.15 8.17 -11.28
CA ILE A 40 -19.50 8.86 -12.53
C ILE A 40 -18.62 8.29 -13.64
N LYS A 41 -19.22 7.82 -14.72
CA LYS A 41 -18.52 7.44 -15.96
C LYS A 41 -18.67 8.54 -17.00
N LEU A 42 -17.59 8.85 -17.69
CA LEU A 42 -17.50 9.92 -18.68
C LEU A 42 -17.17 9.31 -20.04
N ILE A 43 -18.09 9.44 -20.98
CA ILE A 43 -17.92 8.98 -22.36
C ILE A 43 -17.28 10.09 -23.19
N ASN A 44 -17.70 11.34 -22.94
CA ASN A 44 -17.21 12.53 -23.61
C ASN A 44 -16.68 13.54 -22.61
N LYS A 45 -15.75 14.38 -23.06
CA LYS A 45 -15.17 15.45 -22.23
C LYS A 45 -16.25 16.45 -21.80
N ARG A 46 -16.41 16.62 -20.49
CA ARG A 46 -17.30 17.60 -19.88
C ARG A 46 -16.81 18.01 -18.48
N ASN A 47 -17.28 19.13 -18.00
CA ASN A 47 -17.08 19.47 -16.60
C ASN A 47 -17.97 18.60 -15.70
N VAL A 48 -17.45 18.28 -14.53
CA VAL A 48 -18.15 17.57 -13.47
C VAL A 48 -18.20 18.50 -12.27
N SER A 49 -19.37 18.73 -11.71
CA SER A 49 -19.52 19.49 -10.47
C SER A 49 -19.29 18.58 -9.26
N PHE A 50 -18.88 19.16 -8.14
CA PHE A 50 -18.76 18.40 -6.91
C PHE A 50 -20.15 17.93 -6.40
N GLU A 51 -21.20 18.68 -6.69
CA GLU A 51 -22.57 18.26 -6.36
C GLU A 51 -22.95 16.96 -7.07
N GLU A 52 -22.56 16.77 -8.34
CA GLU A 52 -22.75 15.50 -9.04
C GLU A 52 -22.02 14.35 -8.33
N VAL A 53 -20.79 14.59 -7.82
CA VAL A 53 -20.04 13.59 -7.07
C VAL A 53 -20.74 13.22 -5.77
N ILE A 54 -21.23 14.20 -5.02
CA ILE A 54 -21.99 13.98 -3.78
C ILE A 54 -23.29 13.19 -4.05
N ASN A 55 -24.04 13.57 -5.07
CA ASN A 55 -25.27 12.86 -5.43
C ASN A 55 -24.98 11.41 -5.83
N ALA A 56 -23.89 11.15 -6.56
CA ALA A 56 -23.46 9.80 -6.90
C ALA A 56 -23.04 8.98 -5.67
N LYS A 57 -22.36 9.61 -4.68
CA LYS A 57 -22.03 8.97 -3.41
C LYS A 57 -23.29 8.63 -2.60
N LYS A 58 -24.28 9.53 -2.52
CA LYS A 58 -25.58 9.27 -1.86
C LYS A 58 -26.28 8.07 -2.48
N ASN A 59 -26.39 8.05 -3.80
CA ASN A 59 -27.01 6.94 -4.53
C ASN A 59 -26.29 5.60 -4.26
N LEU A 60 -24.95 5.62 -4.19
CA LEU A 60 -24.18 4.42 -3.86
C LEU A 60 -24.44 3.98 -2.41
N LEU A 61 -24.47 4.92 -1.45
CA LEU A 61 -24.75 4.64 -0.05
C LEU A 61 -26.15 4.02 0.14
N GLU A 62 -27.17 4.55 -0.55
CA GLU A 62 -28.53 4.00 -0.56
C GLU A 62 -28.54 2.56 -1.11
N ARG A 63 -27.86 2.31 -2.23
CA ARG A 63 -27.77 0.98 -2.83
C ARG A 63 -27.07 -0.04 -1.91
N ILE A 64 -26.03 0.39 -1.19
CA ILE A 64 -25.35 -0.46 -0.20
C ILE A 64 -26.30 -0.85 0.93
N ASN A 65 -27.09 0.10 1.45
CA ASN A 65 -27.99 -0.13 2.58
C ASN A 65 -29.28 -0.85 2.18
N ASN A 66 -29.73 -0.72 0.95
CA ASN A 66 -30.86 -1.48 0.38
C ASN A 66 -30.41 -2.85 -0.20
N GLU A 67 -29.14 -3.22 -0.04
CA GLU A 67 -28.54 -4.47 -0.53
C GLU A 67 -28.67 -4.67 -2.06
N THR A 68 -28.85 -3.60 -2.80
CA THR A 68 -28.94 -3.60 -4.27
C THR A 68 -27.58 -3.33 -4.94
N ASP A 69 -26.55 -2.95 -4.16
CA ASP A 69 -25.21 -2.76 -4.68
C ASP A 69 -24.46 -4.08 -4.82
N VAL A 70 -23.90 -4.30 -6.00
CA VAL A 70 -23.11 -5.48 -6.32
C VAL A 70 -21.61 -5.23 -6.19
N LEU A 71 -21.18 -3.97 -6.31
CA LEU A 71 -19.73 -3.62 -6.35
C LEU A 71 -19.10 -3.66 -4.96
N CYS A 72 -19.76 -3.09 -3.96
CA CYS A 72 -19.28 -3.07 -2.58
C CYS A 72 -19.68 -4.32 -1.77
N SER A 73 -20.52 -5.19 -2.31
CA SER A 73 -20.94 -6.43 -1.62
C SER A 73 -19.74 -7.33 -1.30
N GLY A 74 -19.57 -7.65 -0.01
CA GLY A 74 -18.43 -8.43 0.50
C GLY A 74 -17.14 -7.63 0.69
N CYS A 75 -17.18 -6.30 0.56
CA CYS A 75 -16.03 -5.45 0.79
C CYS A 75 -15.61 -5.47 2.27
N PRO A 76 -14.32 -5.73 2.58
CA PRO A 76 -13.84 -5.79 3.96
C PRO A 76 -13.80 -4.42 4.66
N HIS A 77 -13.90 -3.31 3.91
CA HIS A 77 -13.90 -1.95 4.45
C HIS A 77 -15.29 -1.44 4.84
N LEU A 78 -16.36 -2.17 4.49
CA LEU A 78 -17.70 -1.79 4.91
C LEU A 78 -17.93 -2.08 6.39
N SER A 79 -18.44 -1.09 7.13
CA SER A 79 -18.82 -1.24 8.52
C SER A 79 -20.21 -0.68 8.79
N LEU A 80 -20.90 -1.24 9.77
CA LEU A 80 -22.20 -0.78 10.25
C LEU A 80 -21.99 0.13 11.47
N GLU A 81 -22.00 1.44 11.23
CA GLU A 81 -21.70 2.46 12.24
C GLU A 81 -22.66 3.66 12.10
N GLU A 82 -22.53 4.62 12.98
CA GLU A 82 -23.23 5.91 12.87
C GLU A 82 -22.41 6.85 11.97
N TRP A 83 -22.60 6.69 10.67
CA TRP A 83 -22.00 7.56 9.66
C TRP A 83 -22.77 8.87 9.54
N GLY A 84 -22.04 9.98 9.41
CA GLY A 84 -22.62 11.28 9.05
C GLY A 84 -23.16 11.31 7.60
N PRO A 85 -23.94 12.35 7.24
CA PRO A 85 -24.32 12.59 5.86
C PRO A 85 -23.09 12.85 4.99
N VAL A 86 -22.97 12.17 3.86
CA VAL A 86 -21.81 12.24 2.94
C VAL A 86 -21.47 13.67 2.52
N GLU A 87 -22.48 14.53 2.36
CA GLU A 87 -22.32 15.94 1.99
C GLU A 87 -21.68 16.82 3.06
N ASN A 88 -21.68 16.37 4.31
CA ASN A 88 -21.11 17.12 5.43
C ASN A 88 -19.66 16.72 5.70
N GLU A 89 -19.20 15.63 5.10
CA GLU A 89 -17.86 15.11 5.31
C GLU A 89 -16.82 15.92 4.52
N ALA A 90 -15.72 16.27 5.18
CA ALA A 90 -14.57 16.89 4.52
C ALA A 90 -13.78 15.82 3.73
N ILE A 91 -13.28 16.19 2.56
CA ILE A 91 -12.40 15.33 1.77
C ILE A 91 -11.03 15.24 2.44
N ASN A 92 -10.61 14.04 2.79
CA ASN A 92 -9.31 13.77 3.36
C ASN A 92 -8.41 12.88 2.48
N VAL A 93 -8.93 12.29 1.40
CA VAL A 93 -8.12 11.55 0.43
C VAL A 93 -8.48 11.98 -0.99
N ILE A 94 -7.47 12.40 -1.75
CA ILE A 94 -7.58 12.65 -3.19
C ILE A 94 -6.58 11.74 -3.89
N SER A 95 -7.04 10.85 -4.79
CA SER A 95 -6.19 10.09 -5.69
C SER A 95 -6.28 10.66 -7.09
N ILE A 96 -5.14 11.12 -7.63
CA ILE A 96 -5.03 11.74 -8.95
C ILE A 96 -4.44 10.70 -9.89
N GLU A 97 -5.30 10.05 -10.64
CA GLU A 97 -4.99 9.04 -11.66
C GLU A 97 -5.65 9.42 -13.00
N ASP A 98 -5.82 10.71 -13.23
CA ASP A 98 -6.67 11.31 -14.26
C ASP A 98 -6.17 11.14 -15.70
N HIS A 99 -4.97 10.55 -15.88
CA HIS A 99 -4.44 10.20 -17.20
C HIS A 99 -3.78 8.82 -17.20
N SER A 100 -3.70 8.18 -18.37
CA SER A 100 -3.00 6.91 -18.53
C SER A 100 -1.75 7.00 -19.42
N LEU A 101 -1.22 8.21 -19.62
CA LEU A 101 0.06 8.38 -20.32
C LEU A 101 1.18 7.77 -19.47
N CYS A 102 1.89 6.78 -20.02
CA CYS A 102 3.01 6.12 -19.35
C CYS A 102 4.08 5.75 -20.36
N ASN A 103 5.35 5.85 -19.97
CA ASN A 103 6.51 5.46 -20.75
C ASN A 103 6.97 4.02 -20.45
N MET A 104 6.16 3.24 -19.71
CA MET A 104 6.31 1.80 -19.48
C MET A 104 5.01 1.06 -19.84
N LYS A 105 5.11 -0.29 -20.07
CA LYS A 105 3.99 -1.18 -20.36
C LYS A 105 4.07 -2.42 -19.47
N CYS A 106 3.85 -2.23 -18.17
CA CYS A 106 3.99 -3.30 -17.21
C CYS A 106 2.94 -4.40 -17.41
N THR A 107 3.35 -5.67 -17.35
CA THR A 107 2.49 -6.83 -17.63
C THR A 107 1.34 -7.02 -16.64
N TYR A 108 1.45 -6.45 -15.45
CA TYR A 108 0.41 -6.50 -14.40
C TYR A 108 -0.45 -5.23 -14.36
N CYS A 109 -0.08 -4.19 -15.12
CA CYS A 109 -0.84 -2.95 -15.19
C CYS A 109 -2.12 -3.14 -16.01
N SER A 110 -3.16 -2.42 -15.64
CA SER A 110 -4.36 -2.33 -16.48
C SER A 110 -4.10 -1.46 -17.71
N GLU A 111 -4.66 -1.82 -18.86
CA GLU A 111 -4.58 -0.99 -20.09
C GLU A 111 -5.11 0.43 -19.89
N ILE A 112 -6.02 0.62 -18.93
CA ILE A 112 -6.51 1.93 -18.50
C ILE A 112 -5.36 2.84 -18.05
N TYR A 113 -4.27 2.29 -17.50
CA TYR A 113 -3.16 3.05 -16.92
C TYR A 113 -1.94 3.21 -17.83
N TYR A 114 -1.95 2.71 -19.07
CA TYR A 114 -0.87 2.97 -20.04
C TYR A 114 -1.37 3.21 -21.48
N GLY A 115 -2.68 3.33 -21.64
CA GLY A 115 -3.30 3.51 -22.96
C GLY A 115 -3.19 4.93 -23.55
N GLY A 116 -2.59 5.88 -22.84
CA GLY A 116 -2.46 7.27 -23.30
C GLY A 116 -3.78 8.06 -23.27
N VAL A 117 -4.74 7.62 -22.48
CA VAL A 117 -6.04 8.29 -22.34
C VAL A 117 -5.86 9.59 -21.54
N SER A 118 -6.36 10.69 -22.11
CA SER A 118 -6.41 11.99 -21.43
C SER A 118 -7.67 12.13 -20.58
N PRO A 119 -7.66 13.02 -19.55
CA PRO A 119 -8.83 13.28 -18.74
C PRO A 119 -10.05 13.68 -19.56
N GLN A 120 -11.21 13.09 -19.24
CA GLN A 120 -12.49 13.46 -19.85
C GLN A 120 -13.23 14.56 -19.08
N TYR A 121 -12.53 15.23 -18.15
CA TYR A 121 -13.00 16.37 -17.36
C TYR A 121 -11.85 17.33 -17.08
N ASP A 122 -12.19 18.54 -16.65
CA ASP A 122 -11.18 19.49 -16.19
C ASP A 122 -10.89 19.25 -14.70
N LEU A 123 -9.71 18.67 -14.44
CA LEU A 123 -9.27 18.33 -13.08
C LEU A 123 -9.16 19.58 -12.20
N LYS A 124 -8.63 20.67 -12.73
CA LYS A 124 -8.41 21.89 -11.97
C LYS A 124 -9.73 22.51 -11.55
N ILE A 125 -10.69 22.63 -12.47
CA ILE A 125 -12.04 23.13 -12.18
C ILE A 125 -12.71 22.27 -11.10
N LEU A 126 -12.61 20.94 -11.19
CA LEU A 126 -13.19 20.07 -10.17
C LEU A 126 -12.57 20.28 -8.80
N LEU A 127 -11.23 20.39 -8.72
CA LEU A 127 -10.50 20.56 -7.45
C LEU A 127 -10.75 21.94 -6.83
N GLU A 128 -10.85 23.01 -7.64
CA GLU A 128 -11.15 24.36 -7.18
C GLU A 128 -12.57 24.47 -6.56
N ASN A 129 -13.47 23.59 -6.96
CA ASN A 129 -14.84 23.58 -6.47
C ASN A 129 -15.09 22.56 -5.34
N LEU A 130 -14.03 21.96 -4.75
CA LEU A 130 -14.18 21.11 -3.57
C LEU A 130 -14.60 21.95 -2.35
N PRO A 131 -15.74 21.67 -1.71
CA PRO A 131 -16.33 22.58 -0.73
C PRO A 131 -15.61 22.58 0.60
N LYS A 132 -15.01 21.46 1.00
CA LYS A 132 -14.37 21.29 2.30
C LYS A 132 -13.24 20.27 2.22
N ILE A 133 -12.07 20.72 2.60
CA ILE A 133 -10.85 19.91 2.68
C ILE A 133 -10.52 19.68 4.15
N ASP A 134 -10.21 18.44 4.50
CA ASP A 134 -9.77 18.08 5.84
C ASP A 134 -8.33 18.57 6.09
N ALA A 135 -8.01 18.95 7.32
CA ALA A 135 -6.64 19.28 7.71
C ALA A 135 -5.69 18.08 7.58
N ASP A 136 -6.22 16.86 7.65
CA ASP A 136 -5.50 15.61 7.46
C ASP A 136 -5.54 15.13 5.99
N LEU A 137 -5.58 16.04 5.01
CA LEU A 137 -5.63 15.68 3.59
C LEU A 137 -4.41 14.87 3.17
N HIS A 138 -4.67 13.76 2.48
CA HIS A 138 -3.69 12.93 1.80
C HIS A 138 -3.90 12.97 0.29
N ILE A 139 -2.85 13.24 -0.48
CA ILE A 139 -2.91 13.19 -1.94
C ILE A 139 -2.04 12.06 -2.45
N ALA A 140 -2.61 11.21 -3.31
CA ALA A 140 -1.89 10.18 -4.04
C ALA A 140 -1.84 10.54 -5.53
N TRP A 141 -0.67 10.42 -6.15
CA TRP A 141 -0.46 10.65 -7.57
C TRP A 141 -0.10 9.34 -8.25
N GLY A 142 -0.86 8.96 -9.26
CA GLY A 142 -0.69 7.70 -9.97
C GLY A 142 -1.32 7.71 -11.36
N GLY A 143 -1.96 6.62 -11.73
CA GLY A 143 -2.55 6.43 -13.06
C GLY A 143 -1.51 5.96 -14.05
N GLY A 144 -1.13 6.78 -15.04
CA GLY A 144 0.03 6.57 -15.89
C GLY A 144 1.33 6.88 -15.15
N GLU A 145 2.24 7.61 -15.80
CA GLU A 145 3.44 8.14 -15.14
C GLU A 145 3.24 9.64 -14.87
N PRO A 146 3.06 10.07 -13.61
CA PRO A 146 2.76 11.47 -13.32
C PRO A 146 3.82 12.44 -13.82
N THR A 147 5.10 12.08 -13.73
CA THR A 147 6.24 12.97 -14.04
C THR A 147 6.41 13.30 -15.53
N ILE A 148 5.79 12.54 -16.44
CA ILE A 148 5.84 12.84 -17.89
C ILE A 148 4.66 13.68 -18.37
N ARG A 149 3.68 13.92 -17.52
CA ARG A 149 2.58 14.83 -17.77
C ARG A 149 3.13 16.26 -17.94
N LYS A 150 2.65 17.00 -18.95
CA LYS A 150 3.20 18.32 -19.29
C LYS A 150 2.96 19.37 -18.21
N ASP A 151 1.81 19.31 -17.54
CA ASP A 151 1.37 20.24 -16.49
C ASP A 151 1.56 19.70 -15.07
N PHE A 152 2.37 18.63 -14.91
CA PHE A 152 2.60 18.00 -13.61
C PHE A 152 3.11 19.00 -12.57
N GLU A 153 4.14 19.76 -12.91
CA GLU A 153 4.79 20.69 -11.97
C GLU A 153 3.87 21.84 -11.55
N ASP A 154 3.08 22.37 -12.50
CA ASP A 154 2.10 23.43 -12.21
C ASP A 154 1.00 22.92 -11.30
N LEU A 155 0.43 21.75 -11.59
CA LEU A 155 -0.62 21.14 -10.80
C LEU A 155 -0.11 20.73 -9.41
N PHE A 156 1.08 20.13 -9.34
CA PHE A 156 1.71 19.73 -8.08
C PHE A 156 1.95 20.95 -7.18
N THR A 157 2.51 22.02 -7.76
CA THR A 157 2.73 23.28 -7.03
C THR A 157 1.42 23.91 -6.57
N TYR A 158 0.40 23.92 -7.44
CA TYR A 158 -0.94 24.40 -7.11
C TYR A 158 -1.55 23.69 -5.91
N LEU A 159 -1.55 22.36 -5.92
CA LEU A 159 -2.13 21.55 -4.84
C LEU A 159 -1.33 21.69 -3.54
N THR A 160 -0.01 21.69 -3.62
CA THR A 160 0.85 21.87 -2.45
C THR A 160 0.60 23.21 -1.76
N LYS A 161 0.47 24.29 -2.53
CA LYS A 161 0.27 25.65 -1.99
C LYS A 161 -1.15 25.90 -1.48
N ASN A 162 -2.15 25.48 -2.23
CA ASN A 162 -3.54 25.84 -1.94
C ASN A 162 -4.23 24.85 -0.99
N PHE A 163 -3.92 23.55 -1.08
CA PHE A 163 -4.56 22.54 -0.25
C PHE A 163 -3.72 22.16 0.98
N LYS A 164 -2.42 22.46 0.97
CA LYS A 164 -1.50 22.19 2.08
C LYS A 164 -1.67 20.77 2.65
N PRO A 165 -1.61 19.73 1.79
CA PRO A 165 -1.87 18.37 2.24
C PRO A 165 -0.87 17.96 3.33
N ARG A 166 -1.34 17.16 4.28
CA ARG A 166 -0.48 16.57 5.30
C ARG A 166 0.57 15.66 4.68
N THR A 167 0.20 14.89 3.67
CA THR A 167 1.13 14.05 2.91
C THR A 167 0.76 14.01 1.44
N GLN A 168 1.79 13.93 0.59
CA GLN A 168 1.65 13.58 -0.82
C GLN A 168 2.47 12.34 -1.12
N ARG A 169 1.89 11.38 -1.81
CA ARG A 169 2.59 10.18 -2.30
C ARG A 169 2.58 10.16 -3.81
N ILE A 170 3.76 10.01 -4.40
CA ILE A 170 3.92 9.93 -5.85
C ILE A 170 4.30 8.51 -6.24
N PHE A 171 3.45 7.86 -7.02
CA PHE A 171 3.77 6.58 -7.66
C PHE A 171 4.44 6.88 -9.00
N THR A 172 5.75 6.71 -9.07
CA THR A 172 6.53 6.96 -10.29
C THR A 172 7.34 5.73 -10.66
N ASN A 173 7.56 5.54 -11.96
CA ASN A 173 8.46 4.50 -12.46
C ASN A 173 9.93 4.94 -12.44
N ALA A 174 10.19 6.18 -12.05
CA ALA A 174 11.51 6.78 -11.92
C ALA A 174 12.40 6.76 -13.19
N LEU A 175 11.84 6.52 -14.38
CA LEU A 175 12.59 6.64 -15.63
C LEU A 175 12.98 8.09 -15.94
N LYS A 176 12.16 9.05 -15.54
CA LYS A 176 12.43 10.47 -15.67
C LYS A 176 12.78 11.03 -14.30
N TYR A 177 13.95 11.60 -14.16
CA TYR A 177 14.30 12.37 -12.99
C TYR A 177 13.61 13.75 -13.04
N SER A 178 12.97 14.15 -11.96
CA SER A 178 12.31 15.44 -11.81
C SER A 178 12.97 16.24 -10.68
N LYS A 179 13.46 17.44 -11.01
CA LYS A 179 14.06 18.33 -10.02
C LYS A 179 13.04 18.83 -9.00
N SER A 180 11.82 19.13 -9.42
CA SER A 180 10.74 19.54 -8.52
C SER A 180 10.37 18.48 -7.52
N LEU A 181 10.42 17.20 -7.92
CA LEU A 181 10.26 16.09 -6.98
C LEU A 181 11.42 15.98 -5.99
N GLN A 182 12.67 16.18 -6.43
CA GLN A 182 13.80 16.19 -5.53
C GLN A 182 13.70 17.33 -4.51
N GLU A 183 13.37 18.54 -4.96
CA GLU A 183 13.15 19.68 -4.06
C GLU A 183 12.03 19.41 -3.06
N ALA A 184 10.95 18.77 -3.49
CA ALA A 184 9.84 18.41 -2.62
C ALA A 184 10.22 17.32 -1.60
N LEU A 185 11.06 16.35 -1.97
CA LEU A 185 11.64 15.35 -1.05
C LEU A 185 12.57 16.01 -0.03
N ASP A 186 13.45 16.91 -0.48
CA ASP A 186 14.37 17.61 0.41
C ASP A 186 13.64 18.48 1.44
N ASN A 187 12.47 19.00 1.08
CA ASN A 187 11.58 19.73 1.97
C ASN A 187 10.56 18.82 2.72
N LYS A 188 10.64 17.51 2.57
CA LYS A 188 9.76 16.50 3.20
C LYS A 188 8.26 16.69 2.91
N LEU A 189 7.96 17.24 1.73
CA LEU A 189 6.58 17.50 1.28
C LEU A 189 5.95 16.29 0.59
N VAL A 190 6.76 15.33 0.14
CA VAL A 190 6.31 14.15 -0.60
C VAL A 190 7.03 12.88 -0.16
N THR A 191 6.41 11.76 -0.46
CA THR A 191 7.06 10.44 -0.50
C THR A 191 6.98 9.87 -1.90
N ILE A 192 7.96 9.08 -2.31
CA ILE A 192 7.97 8.38 -3.60
C ILE A 192 7.77 6.88 -3.37
N THR A 193 6.97 6.26 -4.23
CA THR A 193 6.88 4.80 -4.34
C THR A 193 7.19 4.40 -5.77
N THR A 194 8.22 3.57 -5.95
CA THR A 194 8.65 3.04 -7.25
C THR A 194 8.67 1.53 -7.22
N SER A 195 7.99 0.90 -8.20
CA SER A 195 8.10 -0.55 -8.40
C SER A 195 9.26 -0.85 -9.35
N ILE A 196 10.17 -1.74 -8.94
CA ILE A 196 11.29 -2.23 -9.77
C ILE A 196 10.95 -3.60 -10.36
N ASP A 197 10.58 -4.56 -9.50
CA ASP A 197 10.05 -5.90 -9.83
C ASP A 197 11.04 -6.79 -10.58
N ALA A 198 12.32 -6.45 -10.61
CA ALA A 198 13.35 -7.18 -11.32
C ALA A 198 14.74 -6.95 -10.73
N GLY A 199 15.59 -7.97 -10.83
CA GLY A 199 17.02 -7.90 -10.53
C GLY A 199 17.88 -7.80 -11.78
N THR A 200 17.38 -8.24 -12.92
CA THR A 200 18.07 -8.25 -14.21
C THR A 200 17.37 -7.37 -15.26
N GLU A 201 18.13 -6.87 -16.22
CA GLU A 201 17.60 -6.06 -17.32
C GLU A 201 16.58 -6.83 -18.14
N ASP A 202 16.82 -8.12 -18.39
CA ASP A 202 15.94 -8.99 -19.16
C ASP A 202 14.58 -9.18 -18.46
N THR A 203 14.60 -9.45 -17.17
CA THR A 203 13.36 -9.54 -16.36
C THR A 203 12.65 -8.20 -16.28
N PHE A 204 13.39 -7.11 -16.12
CA PHE A 204 12.83 -5.76 -16.12
C PHE A 204 12.13 -5.45 -17.44
N LYS A 205 12.77 -5.74 -18.58
CA LYS A 205 12.18 -5.58 -19.90
C LYS A 205 10.92 -6.43 -20.07
N LYS A 206 10.96 -7.68 -19.60
CA LYS A 206 9.83 -8.61 -19.70
C LYS A 206 8.62 -8.15 -18.87
N ILE A 207 8.85 -7.59 -17.69
CA ILE A 207 7.77 -7.23 -16.75
C ILE A 207 7.34 -5.77 -16.92
N ARG A 208 8.30 -4.85 -17.05
CA ARG A 208 8.05 -3.40 -17.08
C ARG A 208 7.94 -2.83 -18.49
N GLY A 209 8.33 -3.61 -19.52
CA GLY A 209 8.30 -3.17 -20.91
C GLY A 209 9.36 -2.12 -21.26
N SER A 210 10.45 -2.04 -20.49
CA SER A 210 11.55 -1.09 -20.66
C SER A 210 12.89 -1.77 -20.40
N SER A 211 13.93 -1.42 -21.16
CA SER A 211 15.32 -1.87 -20.98
C SER A 211 16.17 -0.77 -20.31
N ARG A 212 15.71 -0.20 -19.21
CA ARG A 212 16.33 0.94 -18.54
C ARG A 212 16.37 0.76 -17.00
N LEU A 213 16.64 -0.47 -16.52
CA LEU A 213 16.72 -0.77 -15.08
C LEU A 213 17.80 0.07 -14.40
N ASP A 214 18.98 0.13 -15.01
CA ASP A 214 20.11 0.91 -14.49
C ASP A 214 19.76 2.39 -14.29
N LEU A 215 19.05 3.01 -15.26
CA LEU A 215 18.60 4.39 -15.15
C LEU A 215 17.60 4.59 -14.00
N VAL A 216 16.68 3.64 -13.80
CA VAL A 216 15.72 3.70 -12.68
C VAL A 216 16.44 3.65 -11.35
N LEU A 217 17.40 2.72 -11.20
CA LEU A 217 18.23 2.59 -9.99
C LEU A 217 19.06 3.84 -9.72
N HIS A 218 19.67 4.40 -10.77
CA HIS A 218 20.42 5.65 -10.67
C HIS A 218 19.56 6.85 -10.24
N ASN A 219 18.36 6.97 -10.81
CA ASN A 219 17.43 8.03 -10.41
C ASN A 219 16.93 7.85 -8.98
N LEU A 220 16.66 6.62 -8.54
CA LEU A 220 16.30 6.33 -7.15
C LEU A 220 17.44 6.64 -6.18
N HIS A 221 18.68 6.28 -6.54
CA HIS A 221 19.86 6.68 -5.76
C HIS A 221 19.92 8.21 -5.58
N ASN A 222 19.69 8.98 -6.66
CA ASN A 222 19.67 10.43 -6.58
C ASN A 222 18.56 10.95 -5.65
N TYR A 223 17.34 10.43 -5.77
CA TYR A 223 16.21 10.79 -4.90
C TYR A 223 16.44 10.44 -3.43
N SER A 224 17.16 9.36 -3.14
CA SER A 224 17.34 8.83 -1.78
C SER A 224 18.48 9.50 -0.98
N ARG A 225 19.34 10.30 -1.62
CA ARG A 225 20.57 10.84 -1.02
C ARG A 225 20.37 11.54 0.33
N ASN A 226 19.33 12.36 0.45
CA ASN A 226 19.09 13.16 1.63
C ASN A 226 18.04 12.57 2.56
N ASN A 227 17.05 11.85 1.99
CA ASN A 227 15.87 11.38 2.70
C ASN A 227 15.43 10.00 2.20
N SER A 228 16.27 8.99 2.39
CA SER A 228 15.98 7.60 1.94
C SER A 228 14.69 7.05 2.55
N GLU A 229 14.32 7.50 3.76
CA GLU A 229 13.08 7.11 4.44
C GLU A 229 11.80 7.60 3.76
N LEU A 230 11.90 8.56 2.83
CA LEU A 230 10.77 9.04 2.03
C LEU A 230 10.61 8.25 0.73
N ILE A 231 11.52 7.32 0.45
CA ILE A 231 11.50 6.47 -0.75
C ILE A 231 11.04 5.06 -0.36
N THR A 232 10.00 4.60 -1.04
CA THR A 232 9.55 3.20 -0.94
C THR A 232 9.85 2.48 -2.25
N ILE A 233 10.67 1.44 -2.19
CA ILE A 233 10.94 0.55 -3.30
C ILE A 233 10.00 -0.64 -3.20
N LYS A 234 9.16 -0.81 -4.23
CA LYS A 234 8.18 -1.90 -4.29
C LYS A 234 8.69 -3.01 -5.19
N TYR A 235 8.48 -4.26 -4.77
CA TYR A 235 8.68 -5.45 -5.60
C TYR A 235 7.36 -6.21 -5.74
N ILE A 236 6.82 -6.26 -6.95
CA ILE A 236 5.56 -6.95 -7.26
C ILE A 236 5.89 -8.33 -7.84
N PHE A 237 5.64 -9.37 -7.08
CA PHE A 237 5.82 -10.74 -7.56
C PHE A 237 4.80 -11.11 -8.63
N THR A 238 5.31 -11.63 -9.73
CA THR A 238 4.59 -12.23 -10.86
C THR A 238 5.06 -13.66 -11.06
N GLU A 239 4.55 -14.37 -12.07
CA GLU A 239 5.05 -15.72 -12.42
C GLU A 239 6.42 -15.68 -13.14
N ASN A 240 7.09 -14.53 -13.24
CA ASN A 240 8.32 -14.37 -14.03
C ASN A 240 9.51 -13.78 -13.24
N ASN A 241 9.40 -13.52 -11.93
CA ASN A 241 10.42 -12.83 -11.15
C ASN A 241 10.59 -13.36 -9.71
N TYR A 242 10.17 -14.57 -9.45
CA TYR A 242 10.26 -15.21 -8.10
C TYR A 242 11.54 -16.03 -7.91
N ASP A 243 12.29 -16.27 -8.97
CA ASP A 243 13.50 -17.09 -8.94
C ASP A 243 14.55 -16.53 -7.99
N PHE A 244 15.27 -17.43 -7.28
CA PHE A 244 16.28 -17.05 -6.30
C PHE A 244 17.36 -16.13 -6.88
N ASN A 245 17.88 -16.45 -8.07
CA ASN A 245 18.93 -15.66 -8.70
C ASN A 245 18.44 -14.26 -9.09
N GLU A 246 17.19 -14.16 -9.54
CA GLU A 246 16.55 -12.89 -9.88
C GLU A 246 16.36 -12.00 -8.66
N VAL A 247 15.85 -12.58 -7.57
CA VAL A 247 15.67 -11.85 -6.29
C VAL A 247 17.02 -11.47 -5.68
N GLN A 248 18.02 -12.35 -5.76
CA GLN A 248 19.40 -12.07 -5.31
C GLN A 248 20.02 -10.93 -6.14
N ALA A 249 19.85 -10.94 -7.47
CA ALA A 249 20.32 -9.86 -8.34
C ALA A 249 19.66 -8.53 -7.99
N PHE A 250 18.36 -8.52 -7.67
CA PHE A 250 17.68 -7.32 -7.18
C PHE A 250 18.33 -6.78 -5.90
N VAL A 251 18.57 -7.62 -4.90
CA VAL A 251 19.20 -7.18 -3.65
C VAL A 251 20.64 -6.68 -3.90
N ASN A 252 21.39 -7.32 -4.79
CA ASN A 252 22.73 -6.86 -5.18
C ASN A 252 22.67 -5.47 -5.83
N ASN A 253 21.68 -5.19 -6.67
CA ASN A 253 21.48 -3.86 -7.24
C ASN A 253 21.19 -2.82 -6.15
N LEU A 254 20.38 -3.15 -5.14
CA LEU A 254 20.13 -2.24 -4.02
C LEU A 254 21.42 -1.89 -3.26
N ILE A 255 22.33 -2.86 -3.08
CA ILE A 255 23.63 -2.63 -2.47
C ILE A 255 24.49 -1.71 -3.34
N ASN A 256 24.59 -2.02 -4.65
CA ASN A 256 25.43 -1.30 -5.58
C ASN A 256 25.02 0.17 -5.77
N PHE A 257 23.74 0.47 -5.61
CA PHE A 257 23.17 1.82 -5.74
C PHE A 257 22.88 2.50 -4.40
N ASP A 258 23.36 1.93 -3.27
CA ASP A 258 23.15 2.49 -1.91
C ASP A 258 21.65 2.75 -1.58
N LEU A 259 20.80 1.78 -1.87
CA LEU A 259 19.34 1.89 -1.69
C LEU A 259 18.80 1.10 -0.49
N LEU A 260 19.67 0.44 0.30
CA LEU A 260 19.23 -0.40 1.43
C LEU A 260 18.57 0.40 2.57
N ASN A 261 18.82 1.70 2.64
CA ASN A 261 18.24 2.59 3.64
C ASN A 261 16.82 3.08 3.27
N CYS A 262 16.31 2.73 2.08
CA CYS A 262 14.94 3.00 1.68
C CYS A 262 13.95 2.09 2.42
N ASN A 263 12.66 2.42 2.33
CA ASN A 263 11.59 1.52 2.74
C ASN A 263 11.31 0.50 1.63
N PHE A 264 10.91 -0.70 2.02
CA PHE A 264 10.58 -1.75 1.06
C PHE A 264 9.14 -2.21 1.20
N LEU A 265 8.47 -2.44 0.07
CA LEU A 265 7.10 -2.92 -0.01
C LEU A 265 7.04 -4.16 -0.89
N ILE A 266 6.79 -5.32 -0.30
CA ILE A 266 6.61 -6.57 -1.03
C ILE A 266 5.15 -6.72 -1.40
N SER A 267 4.87 -7.01 -2.66
CA SER A 267 3.52 -7.11 -3.22
C SER A 267 3.41 -8.24 -4.24
N THR A 268 2.20 -8.48 -4.72
CA THR A 268 1.91 -9.44 -5.80
C THR A 268 0.96 -8.82 -6.82
N ASP A 269 0.95 -9.36 -8.03
CA ASP A 269 -0.05 -8.97 -9.02
C ASP A 269 -1.48 -9.45 -8.63
N PHE A 270 -2.48 -8.90 -9.30
CA PHE A 270 -3.91 -9.24 -9.08
C PHE A 270 -4.44 -10.35 -10.00
N LYS A 271 -3.57 -11.07 -10.71
CA LYS A 271 -4.01 -12.05 -11.71
C LYS A 271 -4.64 -13.30 -11.10
N SER A 272 -4.33 -13.62 -9.83
CA SER A 272 -4.84 -14.80 -9.15
C SER A 272 -5.33 -14.48 -7.75
N HIS A 273 -6.43 -15.10 -7.34
CA HIS A 273 -6.92 -15.06 -5.96
C HIS A 273 -5.98 -15.84 -5.01
N VAL A 274 -5.43 -16.93 -5.46
CA VAL A 274 -4.50 -17.77 -4.67
C VAL A 274 -3.08 -17.47 -5.13
N LEU A 275 -2.17 -17.26 -4.17
CA LEU A 275 -0.76 -17.15 -4.49
C LEU A 275 -0.20 -18.49 -4.90
N SER A 276 0.55 -18.53 -6.01
CA SER A 276 1.30 -19.73 -6.35
C SER A 276 2.41 -19.97 -5.34
N ASN A 277 2.80 -21.22 -5.19
CA ASN A 277 3.92 -21.63 -4.34
C ASN A 277 5.20 -20.86 -4.68
N ASN A 278 5.42 -20.60 -5.95
CA ASN A 278 6.59 -19.89 -6.44
C ASN A 278 6.61 -18.42 -5.99
N LYS A 279 5.46 -17.73 -6.07
CA LYS A 279 5.36 -16.35 -5.56
C LYS A 279 5.60 -16.28 -4.05
N VAL A 280 5.03 -17.22 -3.29
CA VAL A 280 5.23 -17.27 -1.83
C VAL A 280 6.70 -17.52 -1.50
N LEU A 281 7.37 -18.43 -2.22
CA LEU A 281 8.80 -18.67 -2.07
C LEU A 281 9.61 -17.39 -2.35
N GLY A 282 9.33 -16.72 -3.46
CA GLY A 282 9.99 -15.46 -3.81
C GLY A 282 9.81 -14.39 -2.74
N ILE A 283 8.59 -14.26 -2.17
CA ILE A 283 8.30 -13.34 -1.06
C ILE A 283 9.19 -13.64 0.15
N ILE A 284 9.30 -14.90 0.55
CA ILE A 284 10.12 -15.35 1.68
C ILE A 284 11.60 -15.06 1.42
N ILE A 285 12.09 -15.40 0.23
CA ILE A 285 13.48 -15.16 -0.18
C ILE A 285 13.80 -13.67 -0.09
N LEU A 286 12.99 -12.83 -0.71
CA LEU A 286 13.24 -11.38 -0.72
C LEU A 286 13.23 -10.79 0.69
N TYR A 287 12.26 -11.16 1.52
CA TYR A 287 12.20 -10.72 2.90
C TYR A 287 13.50 -11.03 3.66
N TYR A 288 13.98 -12.28 3.56
CA TYR A 288 15.19 -12.68 4.27
C TYR A 288 16.45 -12.07 3.71
N LEU A 289 16.58 -11.96 2.39
CA LEU A 289 17.75 -11.32 1.78
C LEU A 289 17.84 -9.84 2.18
N LEU A 290 16.71 -9.12 2.28
CA LEU A 290 16.68 -7.75 2.75
C LEU A 290 17.04 -7.66 4.24
N THR A 291 16.40 -8.46 5.08
CA THR A 291 16.65 -8.43 6.54
C THR A 291 18.05 -8.92 6.91
N ASP A 292 18.63 -9.86 6.18
CA ASP A 292 20.02 -10.29 6.34
C ASP A 292 21.02 -9.14 6.03
N LYS A 293 20.66 -8.21 5.17
CA LYS A 293 21.43 -6.99 4.90
C LYS A 293 21.11 -5.84 5.87
N GLY A 294 20.37 -6.10 6.94
CA GLY A 294 20.03 -5.12 7.96
C GLY A 294 18.89 -4.18 7.61
N VAL A 295 18.15 -4.45 6.53
CA VAL A 295 16.94 -3.67 6.20
C VAL A 295 15.87 -3.95 7.25
N LEU A 296 15.42 -2.91 7.95
CA LEU A 296 14.41 -3.01 9.02
C LEU A 296 13.00 -2.67 8.55
N ALA A 297 12.88 -1.86 7.51
CA ALA A 297 11.60 -1.38 6.99
C ALA A 297 11.13 -2.19 5.77
N VAL A 298 10.82 -3.48 5.99
CA VAL A 298 10.23 -4.37 4.98
C VAL A 298 8.77 -4.57 5.30
N ASN A 299 7.90 -3.94 4.51
CA ASN A 299 6.45 -4.02 4.63
C ASN A 299 5.85 -4.94 3.56
N PHE A 300 4.66 -5.44 3.82
CA PHE A 300 3.87 -6.24 2.87
C PHE A 300 2.63 -5.46 2.45
N ASP A 301 2.28 -5.55 1.18
CA ASP A 301 1.08 -4.94 0.63
C ASP A 301 -0.17 -5.63 1.18
N ASP A 302 -1.22 -4.87 1.45
CA ASP A 302 -2.52 -5.35 1.92
C ASP A 302 -3.09 -6.47 1.03
N HIS A 303 -2.71 -6.49 -0.25
CA HIS A 303 -3.10 -7.53 -1.20
C HIS A 303 -2.48 -8.90 -0.90
N ILE A 304 -1.36 -8.95 -0.19
CA ILE A 304 -0.79 -10.20 0.29
C ILE A 304 -1.65 -10.74 1.41
N TYR A 305 -2.13 -9.90 2.32
CA TYR A 305 -2.90 -10.35 3.48
C TYR A 305 -4.19 -11.07 3.14
N SER A 306 -4.95 -10.55 2.18
CA SER A 306 -6.19 -11.21 1.74
C SER A 306 -5.98 -12.61 1.16
N ARG A 307 -4.71 -12.99 0.90
CA ARG A 307 -4.30 -14.25 0.28
C ARG A 307 -3.44 -15.14 1.18
N LEU A 308 -3.12 -14.69 2.39
CA LEU A 308 -2.21 -15.38 3.33
C LEU A 308 -2.72 -16.71 3.86
N ARG A 309 -4.03 -16.97 3.78
CA ARG A 309 -4.59 -18.29 4.16
C ARG A 309 -3.91 -19.46 3.46
N SER A 310 -3.21 -19.20 2.35
CA SER A 310 -2.43 -20.19 1.60
C SER A 310 -1.01 -20.40 2.16
N ILE A 311 -0.46 -19.49 2.98
CA ILE A 311 0.96 -19.53 3.37
C ILE A 311 1.25 -20.58 4.45
N GLY A 312 0.34 -20.78 5.40
CA GLY A 312 0.56 -21.75 6.48
C GLY A 312 0.69 -23.20 5.97
N SER A 313 -0.18 -23.60 5.04
CA SER A 313 -0.10 -24.92 4.38
C SER A 313 1.11 -25.00 3.44
N PHE A 314 1.52 -23.91 2.85
CA PHE A 314 2.63 -23.82 1.92
C PHE A 314 4.00 -24.02 2.61
N ILE A 315 4.24 -23.42 3.77
CA ILE A 315 5.49 -23.59 4.52
C ILE A 315 5.72 -25.05 4.88
N TYR A 316 4.64 -25.78 5.22
CA TYR A 316 4.70 -27.21 5.48
C TYR A 316 5.08 -28.01 4.22
N ASN A 317 4.51 -27.66 3.07
CA ASN A 317 4.77 -28.33 1.79
C ASN A 317 6.15 -27.99 1.20
N ILE A 318 6.67 -26.78 1.40
CA ILE A 318 8.03 -26.40 0.98
C ILE A 318 9.10 -27.26 1.64
N LYS A 319 8.97 -27.58 2.92
CA LYS A 319 9.92 -28.48 3.61
C LYS A 319 10.08 -29.84 2.90
N LEU A 320 9.12 -30.21 2.08
CA LEU A 320 9.11 -31.49 1.37
C LEU A 320 9.73 -31.42 -0.04
N ASN A 321 9.71 -30.26 -0.70
CA ASN A 321 10.03 -30.18 -2.15
C ASN A 321 11.42 -29.61 -2.49
N PHE A 322 12.12 -28.95 -1.55
CA PHE A 322 13.40 -28.27 -1.82
C PHE A 322 14.63 -28.98 -1.25
N LYS A 323 14.66 -30.32 -1.33
CA LYS A 323 15.79 -31.15 -0.79
C LYS A 323 17.18 -30.81 -1.37
N HIS A 324 17.28 -30.02 -2.43
CA HIS A 324 18.51 -29.82 -3.18
C HIS A 324 19.14 -28.40 -3.09
N HIS A 325 18.49 -27.41 -2.44
CA HIS A 325 19.04 -26.07 -2.28
C HIS A 325 19.27 -25.72 -0.82
N LYS A 326 20.49 -25.87 -0.33
CA LYS A 326 20.86 -25.59 1.08
C LYS A 326 20.49 -24.18 1.52
N GLU A 327 20.68 -23.16 0.67
CA GLU A 327 20.39 -21.77 0.96
C GLU A 327 18.89 -21.50 1.09
N ILE A 328 18.09 -22.03 0.17
CA ILE A 328 16.62 -21.93 0.23
C ILE A 328 16.08 -22.63 1.48
N ASN A 329 16.59 -23.84 1.79
CA ASN A 329 16.17 -24.57 2.98
C ASN A 329 16.55 -23.81 4.27
N TYR A 330 17.68 -23.14 4.30
CA TYR A 330 18.10 -22.30 5.42
C TYR A 330 17.16 -21.10 5.61
N LEU A 331 16.78 -20.41 4.52
CA LEU A 331 15.84 -19.28 4.55
C LEU A 331 14.44 -19.72 5.02
N ILE A 332 13.97 -20.88 4.55
CA ILE A 332 12.68 -21.44 4.98
C ILE A 332 12.71 -21.82 6.46
N TYR A 333 13.82 -22.42 6.92
CA TYR A 333 14.00 -22.73 8.34
C TYR A 333 13.93 -21.46 9.19
N LYS A 334 14.68 -20.43 8.83
CA LYS A 334 14.67 -19.12 9.50
C LYS A 334 13.27 -18.51 9.54
N PHE A 335 12.51 -18.61 8.44
CA PHE A 335 11.15 -18.11 8.38
C PHE A 335 10.21 -18.90 9.31
N SER A 336 10.34 -20.22 9.36
CA SER A 336 9.54 -21.04 10.27
C SER A 336 9.81 -20.70 11.73
N ASP A 337 11.09 -20.50 12.10
CA ASP A 337 11.48 -20.12 13.47
C ASP A 337 10.94 -18.73 13.84
N LEU A 338 10.96 -17.77 12.90
CA LEU A 338 10.42 -16.45 13.12
C LEU A 338 8.91 -16.49 13.34
N LEU A 339 8.19 -17.28 12.54
CA LEU A 339 6.75 -17.48 12.73
C LEU A 339 6.45 -18.10 14.11
N ASP A 340 7.15 -19.14 14.49
CA ASP A 340 6.93 -19.82 15.77
C ASP A 340 7.23 -18.88 16.95
N TYR A 341 8.28 -18.06 16.85
CA TYR A 341 8.58 -17.05 17.87
C TYR A 341 7.43 -16.07 18.09
N HIS A 342 6.79 -15.57 17.03
CA HIS A 342 5.71 -14.61 17.16
C HIS A 342 4.38 -15.24 17.56
N LEU A 343 4.11 -16.48 17.10
CA LEU A 343 2.88 -17.21 17.44
C LEU A 343 2.79 -17.61 18.92
N ASP A 344 3.94 -17.74 19.59
CA ASP A 344 4.00 -18.05 21.02
C ASP A 344 3.95 -16.80 21.92
N LYS A 345 3.88 -15.59 21.33
CA LYS A 345 3.84 -14.30 22.02
C LYS A 345 2.44 -13.67 21.97
N ASN A 346 2.18 -12.81 22.93
CA ASN A 346 1.08 -11.87 22.85
C ASN A 346 1.34 -10.86 21.75
N ILE A 347 0.34 -10.52 20.96
CA ILE A 347 0.47 -9.55 19.87
C ILE A 347 -0.18 -8.24 20.27
N VAL A 348 0.56 -7.14 20.11
CA VAL A 348 0.06 -5.78 20.24
C VAL A 348 0.11 -5.11 18.87
N ILE A 349 -1.00 -4.51 18.47
CA ILE A 349 -1.09 -3.75 17.21
C ILE A 349 -0.61 -2.33 17.45
N TRP A 350 0.28 -1.84 16.58
CA TRP A 350 0.68 -0.43 16.55
C TRP A 350 0.04 0.28 15.36
N GLY A 351 -0.91 1.13 15.65
CA GLY A 351 -1.73 1.90 14.69
C GLY A 351 -3.21 1.57 14.80
N THR A 352 -4.05 2.56 14.56
CA THR A 352 -5.52 2.49 14.71
C THR A 352 -6.24 2.84 13.40
N GLY A 353 -5.65 2.51 12.26
CA GLY A 353 -6.23 2.71 10.93
C GLY A 353 -7.13 1.54 10.48
N GLU A 354 -7.64 1.63 9.25
CA GLU A 354 -8.50 0.61 8.64
C GLU A 354 -7.83 -0.77 8.60
N PHE A 355 -6.51 -0.81 8.42
CA PHE A 355 -5.78 -2.08 8.42
C PHE A 355 -5.80 -2.73 9.82
N ALA A 356 -5.65 -1.96 10.90
CA ALA A 356 -5.80 -2.47 12.27
C ALA A 356 -7.21 -3.04 12.50
N LYS A 357 -8.24 -2.33 12.02
CA LYS A 357 -9.63 -2.79 12.09
C LYS A 357 -9.82 -4.13 11.38
N TYR A 358 -9.28 -4.25 10.16
CA TYR A 358 -9.29 -5.50 9.41
C TYR A 358 -8.62 -6.65 10.18
N LEU A 359 -7.44 -6.42 10.75
CA LEU A 359 -6.71 -7.41 11.52
C LEU A 359 -7.47 -7.90 12.76
N ILE A 360 -8.13 -6.99 13.47
CA ILE A 360 -8.91 -7.33 14.68
C ILE A 360 -10.17 -8.11 14.34
N THR A 361 -10.82 -7.80 13.22
CA THR A 361 -12.07 -8.46 12.81
C THR A 361 -11.84 -9.79 12.08
N SER A 362 -10.63 -10.00 11.56
CA SER A 362 -10.26 -11.24 10.87
C SER A 362 -9.79 -12.28 11.88
N SER A 363 -10.59 -13.31 12.15
CA SER A 363 -10.11 -14.47 12.92
C SER A 363 -9.03 -15.20 12.13
N ILE A 364 -7.77 -14.88 12.37
CA ILE A 364 -6.64 -15.45 11.63
C ILE A 364 -6.07 -16.61 12.43
N LYS A 365 -6.09 -17.80 11.82
CA LYS A 365 -5.44 -18.98 12.33
C LYS A 365 -4.22 -19.30 11.49
N ILE A 366 -3.06 -19.35 12.12
CA ILE A 366 -1.82 -19.85 11.50
C ILE A 366 -1.44 -21.12 12.23
N LYS A 367 -1.16 -22.21 11.49
CA LYS A 367 -0.85 -23.54 12.07
C LYS A 367 -1.89 -23.98 13.12
N GLU A 368 -3.18 -23.71 12.87
CA GLU A 368 -4.31 -24.01 13.79
C GLU A 368 -4.29 -23.22 15.12
N LYS A 369 -3.28 -22.39 15.37
CA LYS A 369 -3.25 -21.46 16.51
C LYS A 369 -3.99 -20.17 16.15
N GLU A 370 -4.92 -19.77 17.00
CA GLU A 370 -5.59 -18.49 16.90
C GLU A 370 -4.66 -17.38 17.39
N ILE A 371 -4.45 -16.35 16.57
CA ILE A 371 -3.66 -15.20 16.97
C ILE A 371 -4.49 -14.33 17.92
N LYS A 372 -3.98 -14.15 19.13
CA LYS A 372 -4.63 -13.31 20.15
C LYS A 372 -4.03 -11.91 20.14
N ILE A 373 -4.84 -10.93 19.80
CA ILE A 373 -4.49 -9.52 19.91
C ILE A 373 -4.79 -9.09 21.36
N HIS A 374 -3.74 -8.72 22.07
CA HIS A 374 -3.82 -8.37 23.50
C HIS A 374 -3.90 -6.88 23.77
N GLY A 375 -3.61 -6.05 22.77
CA GLY A 375 -3.64 -4.61 22.97
C GLY A 375 -3.43 -3.83 21.69
N ILE A 376 -3.63 -2.53 21.79
CA ILE A 376 -3.43 -1.60 20.69
C ILE A 376 -2.75 -0.33 21.20
N VAL A 377 -1.77 0.14 20.47
CA VAL A 377 -1.05 1.39 20.73
C VAL A 377 -1.12 2.32 19.52
N ASP A 378 -1.08 3.61 19.75
CA ASP A 378 -1.00 4.61 18.68
C ASP A 378 -0.04 5.75 19.08
N THR A 379 0.64 6.31 18.09
CA THR A 379 1.54 7.44 18.27
C THR A 379 0.79 8.77 18.44
N ASN A 380 -0.45 8.84 17.98
CA ASN A 380 -1.27 10.03 18.09
C ASN A 380 -1.80 10.19 19.52
N ILE A 381 -1.27 11.20 20.23
CA ILE A 381 -1.62 11.49 21.63
C ILE A 381 -3.12 11.75 21.85
N HIS A 382 -3.81 12.26 20.83
CA HIS A 382 -5.26 12.54 20.92
C HIS A 382 -6.13 11.28 20.87
N LYS A 383 -5.55 10.15 20.47
CA LYS A 383 -6.23 8.86 20.45
C LYS A 383 -5.98 8.05 21.70
N ILE A 384 -4.89 8.32 22.42
CA ILE A 384 -4.55 7.58 23.66
C ILE A 384 -5.65 7.74 24.69
N GLY A 385 -6.06 6.63 25.31
CA GLY A 385 -7.17 6.57 26.26
C GLY A 385 -8.55 6.45 25.63
N THR A 386 -8.71 6.61 24.31
CA THR A 386 -9.98 6.36 23.63
C THR A 386 -10.15 4.88 23.27
N LEU A 387 -11.36 4.48 22.91
CA LEU A 387 -11.66 3.10 22.51
C LEU A 387 -11.53 2.92 21.01
N PHE A 388 -10.87 1.83 20.61
CA PHE A 388 -10.83 1.35 19.23
C PHE A 388 -11.18 -0.14 19.21
N MET A 389 -12.25 -0.50 18.50
CA MET A 389 -12.75 -1.88 18.43
C MET A 389 -12.92 -2.57 19.81
N GLY A 390 -13.36 -1.80 20.82
CA GLY A 390 -13.55 -2.28 22.19
C GLY A 390 -12.28 -2.34 23.05
N MET A 391 -11.11 -2.01 22.53
CA MET A 391 -9.84 -1.94 23.26
C MET A 391 -9.44 -0.49 23.51
N THR A 392 -8.92 -0.20 24.71
CA THR A 392 -8.36 1.12 25.03
C THR A 392 -7.02 1.30 24.31
N ILE A 393 -6.87 2.37 23.54
CA ILE A 393 -5.62 2.72 22.86
C ILE A 393 -4.61 3.18 23.92
N GLN A 394 -3.45 2.54 23.96
CA GLN A 394 -2.37 2.85 24.89
C GLN A 394 -1.25 3.65 24.21
N SER A 395 -0.37 4.28 25.04
CA SER A 395 0.88 4.87 24.54
C SER A 395 1.84 3.77 24.09
N PRO A 396 2.61 4.00 23.02
CA PRO A 396 3.69 3.10 22.63
C PRO A 396 4.72 2.83 23.75
N ASP A 397 4.87 3.73 24.72
CA ASP A 397 5.79 3.56 25.85
C ASP A 397 5.51 2.30 26.67
N THR A 398 4.26 1.82 26.69
CA THR A 398 3.87 0.56 27.35
C THR A 398 4.55 -0.66 26.76
N LEU A 399 5.09 -0.54 25.53
CA LEU A 399 5.81 -1.62 24.87
C LEU A 399 7.24 -1.80 25.35
N ILE A 400 7.84 -0.82 26.03
CA ILE A 400 9.24 -0.86 26.46
C ILE A 400 9.48 -2.03 27.43
N GLU A 401 8.63 -2.17 28.40
CA GLU A 401 8.71 -3.21 29.44
C GLU A 401 7.97 -4.51 29.06
N SER A 402 7.31 -4.54 27.92
CA SER A 402 6.57 -5.71 27.43
C SER A 402 7.48 -6.66 26.68
N ASP A 403 7.16 -7.94 26.66
CA ASP A 403 7.79 -8.94 25.78
C ASP A 403 6.92 -9.31 24.57
N SER A 404 5.80 -8.61 24.39
CA SER A 404 4.85 -8.83 23.31
C SER A 404 5.47 -8.64 21.92
N SER A 405 5.00 -9.41 20.97
CA SER A 405 5.24 -9.14 19.54
C SER A 405 4.44 -7.93 19.08
N ILE A 406 5.04 -7.09 18.25
CA ILE A 406 4.46 -5.85 17.78
C ILE A 406 4.11 -5.98 16.30
N LEU A 407 2.85 -5.83 15.96
CA LEU A 407 2.37 -5.82 14.59
C LEU A 407 2.04 -4.40 14.17
N ILE A 408 2.83 -3.85 13.24
CA ILE A 408 2.62 -2.48 12.76
C ILE A 408 1.51 -2.48 11.71
N ALA A 409 0.36 -1.93 12.06
CA ALA A 409 -0.82 -1.86 11.22
C ALA A 409 -0.91 -0.52 10.47
N SER A 410 0.16 -0.14 9.78
CA SER A 410 0.22 1.09 9.00
C SER A 410 1.16 0.94 7.82
N SER A 411 0.62 0.81 6.61
CA SER A 411 1.43 0.75 5.39
C SER A 411 2.12 2.08 5.08
N ASN A 412 1.49 3.19 5.39
CA ASN A 412 2.00 4.52 5.07
C ASN A 412 3.12 4.99 6.01
N TYR A 413 3.06 4.61 7.28
CA TYR A 413 4.00 5.04 8.32
C TYR A 413 4.84 3.89 8.87
N TYR A 414 4.89 2.75 8.17
CA TYR A 414 5.59 1.55 8.64
C TYR A 414 7.03 1.84 9.03
N GLY A 415 7.81 2.44 8.13
CA GLY A 415 9.21 2.75 8.37
C GLY A 415 9.43 3.74 9.52
N GLU A 416 8.56 4.76 9.66
CA GLU A 416 8.62 5.72 10.77
C GLU A 416 8.34 5.04 12.12
N ILE A 417 7.34 4.16 12.16
CA ILE A 417 7.00 3.42 13.38
C ILE A 417 8.13 2.46 13.76
N VAL A 418 8.73 1.75 12.79
CA VAL A 418 9.91 0.90 13.03
C VAL A 418 11.04 1.73 13.64
N LYS A 419 11.40 2.86 13.03
CA LYS A 419 12.46 3.75 13.56
C LYS A 419 12.12 4.21 14.97
N LYS A 420 10.87 4.61 15.23
CA LYS A 420 10.43 5.01 16.57
C LYS A 420 10.58 3.87 17.58
N ALA A 421 10.15 2.66 17.24
CA ALA A 421 10.29 1.49 18.11
C ALA A 421 11.76 1.23 18.48
N LEU A 422 12.67 1.32 17.50
CA LEU A 422 14.11 1.14 17.73
C LEU A 422 14.71 2.24 18.61
N HIS A 423 14.32 3.52 18.42
CA HIS A 423 14.74 4.62 19.28
C HIS A 423 14.26 4.47 20.72
N MET A 424 13.12 3.81 20.93
CA MET A 424 12.60 3.47 22.24
C MET A 424 13.31 2.26 22.89
N GLY A 425 14.31 1.67 22.23
CA GLY A 425 15.04 0.50 22.72
C GLY A 425 14.31 -0.84 22.51
N ILE A 426 13.23 -0.85 21.71
CA ILE A 426 12.50 -2.08 21.41
C ILE A 426 13.33 -2.94 20.45
N SER A 427 13.56 -4.21 20.81
CA SER A 427 14.29 -5.16 19.99
C SER A 427 13.64 -5.36 18.62
N PRO A 428 14.39 -5.31 17.49
CA PRO A 428 13.87 -5.61 16.15
C PRO A 428 13.17 -6.98 16.06
N LYS A 429 13.60 -7.96 16.83
CA LYS A 429 12.98 -9.30 16.87
C LYS A 429 11.53 -9.29 17.34
N ARG A 430 11.10 -8.26 18.05
CA ARG A 430 9.71 -8.11 18.51
C ARG A 430 8.79 -7.53 17.45
N ILE A 431 9.33 -6.93 16.40
CA ILE A 431 8.52 -6.39 15.29
C ILE A 431 8.15 -7.57 14.39
N ALA A 432 6.90 -7.96 14.49
CA ALA A 432 6.37 -9.06 13.71
C ALA A 432 6.22 -8.62 12.23
N PRO A 433 6.67 -9.46 11.28
CA PRO A 433 6.33 -9.22 9.88
C PRO A 433 4.81 -9.15 9.73
N ASN A 434 4.31 -8.18 9.00
CA ASN A 434 2.87 -7.96 8.88
C ASN A 434 2.11 -9.16 8.27
N PHE A 435 2.76 -10.09 7.62
CA PHE A 435 2.13 -11.29 7.04
C PHE A 435 1.92 -12.44 8.04
N ILE A 436 2.30 -12.28 9.31
CA ILE A 436 2.06 -13.29 10.37
C ILE A 436 0.58 -13.38 10.74
N VAL A 437 -0.22 -12.40 10.36
CA VAL A 437 -1.63 -12.29 10.77
C VAL A 437 -2.59 -12.63 9.67
#